data_46f4031f072003e76f93ed9c77a97f0d
#
_entry.id   46f4031f072003e76f93ed9c77a97f0d
#
_cell.length_a   1.000
_cell.length_b   1.000
_cell.length_c   1.000
_cell.angle_alpha   90.00
_cell.angle_beta   90.00
_cell.angle_gamma   90.00
#
_symmetry.space_group_name_H-M   'P 1'
#
loop_
_entity.id
_entity.type
_entity.pdbx_description
1 polymer ?
#
loop_
_entity_poly.entity_id
_entity_poly.type
_entity_poly.pdbx_seq_one_letter_code
_entity_poly.pdbx_strand_id
1 'polypeptide(L)'
;MFRKVMQMIQDYAEKKLLDEVFATYLDVQDAAAEMAQVLPCPRCGKLTMKMRLHSNALSRQVPGITICDRCGTEEALEDAVRRPMDVHKWALVKTYMKGANLK
;
A
#
# COMPACT_ATOMS: atom_id res chain seq x y z
N MET A 1 10.97 -18.67 25.38
CA MET A 1 12.10 -18.17 24.57
C MET A 1 11.99 -18.52 23.11
N PHE A 2 11.74 -19.77 22.80
CA PHE A 2 11.65 -20.24 21.42
C PHE A 2 10.56 -19.50 20.61
N ARG A 3 9.39 -19.27 21.22
CA ARG A 3 8.28 -18.57 20.57
C ARG A 3 8.63 -17.14 20.17
N LYS A 4 9.38 -16.42 21.02
CA LYS A 4 9.79 -15.05 20.72
C LYS A 4 10.72 -14.98 19.52
N VAL A 5 11.64 -15.91 19.40
CA VAL A 5 12.57 -15.99 18.28
C VAL A 5 11.81 -16.27 16.99
N MET A 6 10.89 -17.23 17.02
CA MET A 6 10.07 -17.55 15.84
C MET A 6 9.19 -16.38 15.43
N GLN A 7 8.61 -15.66 16.41
CA GLN A 7 7.80 -14.49 16.12
C GLN A 7 8.61 -13.37 15.48
N MET A 8 9.83 -13.15 15.97
CA MET A 8 10.73 -12.15 15.40
C MET A 8 11.10 -12.47 13.95
N ILE A 9 11.34 -13.75 13.64
CA ILE A 9 11.64 -14.19 12.28
C ILE A 9 10.43 -13.94 11.36
N GLN A 10 9.23 -14.28 11.83
CA GLN A 10 8.01 -14.07 11.08
C GLN A 10 7.75 -12.58 10.83
N ASP A 11 7.92 -11.75 11.86
CA ASP A 11 7.73 -10.30 11.73
C ASP A 11 8.73 -9.68 10.76
N TYR A 12 9.97 -10.13 10.81
CA TYR A 12 11.01 -9.66 9.89
C TYR A 12 10.68 -10.04 8.44
N ALA A 13 10.32 -11.31 8.23
CA ALA A 13 9.99 -11.80 6.89
C ALA A 13 8.77 -11.08 6.32
N GLU A 14 7.76 -10.84 7.16
CA GLU A 14 6.54 -10.14 6.75
C GLU A 14 6.84 -8.68 6.39
N LYS A 15 7.61 -7.99 7.21
CA LYS A 15 8.00 -6.61 6.94
C LYS A 15 8.80 -6.50 5.64
N LYS A 16 9.73 -7.41 5.43
CA LYS A 16 10.54 -7.44 4.21
C LYS A 16 9.65 -7.66 2.99
N LEU A 17 8.68 -8.56 3.10
CA LEU A 17 7.73 -8.83 2.03
C LEU A 17 6.89 -7.59 1.72
N LEU A 18 6.40 -6.90 2.73
CA LEU A 18 5.64 -5.66 2.55
C LEU A 18 6.48 -4.58 1.86
N ASP A 19 7.73 -4.42 2.28
CA ASP A 19 8.63 -3.44 1.66
C ASP A 19 8.84 -3.76 0.19
N GLU A 20 8.98 -5.03 -0.17
CA GLU A 20 9.13 -5.46 -1.56
C GLU A 20 7.86 -5.21 -2.38
N VAL A 21 6.69 -5.47 -1.80
CA VAL A 21 5.40 -5.22 -2.47
C VAL A 21 5.26 -3.74 -2.80
N PHE A 22 5.54 -2.87 -1.85
CA PHE A 22 5.41 -1.42 -2.06
C PHE A 22 6.46 -0.89 -3.03
N ALA A 23 7.69 -1.37 -2.96
CA ALA A 23 8.75 -0.96 -3.89
C ALA A 23 8.40 -1.37 -5.32
N THR A 24 7.91 -2.59 -5.52
CA THR A 24 7.48 -3.07 -6.83
C THR A 24 6.31 -2.26 -7.35
N TYR A 25 5.35 -1.96 -6.48
CA TYR A 25 4.17 -1.18 -6.89
C TYR A 25 4.52 0.26 -7.25
N LEU A 26 5.51 0.84 -6.59
CA LEU A 26 6.00 2.16 -6.97
C LEU A 26 6.48 2.17 -8.42
N ASP A 27 7.24 1.14 -8.82
CA ASP A 27 7.68 0.99 -10.22
C ASP A 27 6.49 0.84 -11.16
N VAL A 28 5.46 0.10 -10.76
CA VAL A 28 4.22 -0.04 -11.55
C VAL A 28 3.54 1.31 -11.73
N GLN A 29 3.47 2.12 -10.68
CA GLN A 29 2.86 3.46 -10.78
C GLN A 29 3.66 4.37 -11.69
N ASP A 30 4.99 4.34 -11.61
CA ASP A 30 5.83 5.15 -12.47
C ASP A 30 5.64 4.78 -13.95
N ALA A 31 5.59 3.48 -14.25
CA ALA A 31 5.35 3.00 -15.61
C ALA A 31 3.96 3.41 -16.10
N ALA A 32 2.94 3.30 -15.25
CA ALA A 32 1.57 3.69 -15.60
C ALA A 32 1.47 5.19 -15.88
N ALA A 33 2.20 6.02 -15.14
CA ALA A 33 2.23 7.45 -15.35
C ALA A 33 2.81 7.78 -16.73
N GLU A 34 3.90 7.12 -17.12
CA GLU A 34 4.51 7.31 -18.44
C GLU A 34 3.58 6.89 -19.58
N MET A 35 2.81 5.82 -19.36
CA MET A 35 1.89 5.28 -20.36
C MET A 35 0.50 5.89 -20.30
N ALA A 36 0.27 6.85 -19.42
CA ALA A 36 -1.03 7.51 -19.18
C ALA A 36 -2.14 6.48 -18.87
N GLN A 37 -1.81 5.44 -18.12
CA GLN A 37 -2.77 4.42 -17.72
C GLN A 37 -3.33 4.71 -16.34
N VAL A 38 -4.63 4.43 -16.17
CA VAL A 38 -5.32 4.58 -14.89
C VAL A 38 -5.21 3.27 -14.13
N LEU A 39 -4.73 3.36 -12.89
CA LEU A 39 -4.65 2.21 -11.98
C LEU A 39 -5.73 2.33 -10.91
N PRO A 40 -6.18 1.20 -10.35
CA PRO A 40 -7.00 1.27 -9.14
C PRO A 40 -6.17 1.80 -7.97
N CYS A 41 -6.83 2.45 -7.02
CA CYS A 41 -6.15 2.94 -5.82
C CYS A 41 -5.59 1.75 -5.03
N PRO A 42 -4.30 1.75 -4.69
CA PRO A 42 -3.73 0.61 -3.96
C PRO A 42 -4.27 0.46 -2.54
N ARG A 43 -4.78 1.55 -1.95
CA ARG A 43 -5.32 1.53 -0.60
C ARG A 43 -6.74 0.99 -0.54
N CYS A 44 -7.65 1.50 -1.36
CA CYS A 44 -9.07 1.09 -1.34
C CYS A 44 -9.44 0.10 -2.44
N GLY A 45 -8.62 -0.06 -3.47
CA GLY A 45 -8.85 -1.00 -4.57
C GLY A 45 -9.88 -0.56 -5.59
N LYS A 46 -10.42 0.65 -5.45
CA LYS A 46 -11.46 1.16 -6.35
C LYS A 46 -10.85 2.00 -7.48
N LEU A 47 -11.59 2.14 -8.57
CA LEU A 47 -11.21 2.99 -9.68
C LEU A 47 -11.55 4.45 -9.37
N THR A 48 -10.89 5.00 -8.37
CA THR A 48 -11.14 6.35 -7.85
C THR A 48 -9.97 7.29 -8.11
N MET A 49 -8.93 6.80 -8.77
CA MET A 49 -7.75 7.59 -9.12
C MET A 49 -8.02 8.45 -10.34
N LYS A 50 -7.44 9.65 -10.37
CA LYS A 50 -7.51 10.52 -11.53
C LYS A 50 -6.60 10.01 -12.63
N MET A 51 -6.89 10.38 -13.88
CA MET A 51 -6.12 9.95 -15.03
C MET A 51 -4.64 10.36 -14.94
N ARG A 52 -4.36 11.57 -14.49
CA ARG A 52 -2.98 12.00 -14.24
C ARG A 52 -2.56 11.50 -12.86
N LEU A 53 -1.68 10.52 -12.82
CA LEU A 53 -1.28 9.89 -11.58
C LEU A 53 -0.83 10.92 -10.54
N HIS A 54 0.06 11.84 -10.92
CA HIS A 54 0.63 12.80 -9.98
C HIS A 54 -0.32 13.92 -9.53
N SER A 55 -1.54 13.96 -10.03
CA SER A 55 -2.57 14.85 -9.48
C SER A 55 -3.38 14.20 -8.36
N ASN A 56 -3.12 12.94 -8.06
CA ASN A 56 -3.71 12.25 -6.91
C ASN A 56 -2.88 12.50 -5.65
N ALA A 57 -3.43 12.12 -4.50
CA ALA A 57 -2.76 12.30 -3.22
C ALA A 57 -1.57 11.35 -3.07
N LEU A 58 -0.57 11.80 -2.33
CA LEU A 58 0.52 10.91 -1.89
C LEU A 58 0.17 10.33 -0.52
N SER A 59 0.44 9.05 -0.34
CA SER A 59 0.21 8.42 0.94
C SER A 59 1.17 8.98 1.99
N ARG A 60 0.64 9.27 3.17
CA ARG A 60 1.45 9.63 4.33
C ARG A 60 2.02 8.40 5.01
N GLN A 61 1.34 7.28 4.87
CA GLN A 61 1.70 6.04 5.52
C GLN A 61 2.78 5.28 4.76
N VAL A 62 2.70 5.29 3.42
CA VAL A 62 3.68 4.62 2.55
C VAL A 62 4.29 5.66 1.62
N PRO A 63 5.46 6.21 1.95
CA PRO A 63 6.07 7.28 1.17
C PRO A 63 6.28 6.90 -0.31
N GLY A 64 5.99 7.84 -1.19
CA GLY A 64 6.17 7.68 -2.63
C GLY A 64 4.99 7.04 -3.35
N ILE A 65 4.12 6.35 -2.65
CA ILE A 65 2.95 5.69 -3.25
C ILE A 65 1.82 6.71 -3.41
N THR A 66 1.21 6.74 -4.59
CA THR A 66 0.07 7.58 -4.90
C THR A 66 -1.23 6.83 -4.60
N ILE A 67 -2.16 7.50 -3.94
CA ILE A 67 -3.48 6.97 -3.59
C ILE A 67 -4.55 7.95 -4.05
N CYS A 68 -5.83 7.53 -4.08
CA CYS A 68 -6.88 8.45 -4.47
C CYS A 68 -7.08 9.55 -3.41
N ASP A 69 -7.66 10.67 -3.83
CA ASP A 69 -7.82 11.83 -2.94
C ASP A 69 -8.66 11.50 -1.70
N ARG A 70 -9.67 10.65 -1.85
CA ARG A 70 -10.49 10.20 -0.73
C ARG A 70 -9.64 9.47 0.31
N CYS A 71 -8.81 8.54 -0.13
CA CYS A 71 -7.91 7.82 0.76
C CYS A 71 -6.88 8.77 1.39
N GLY A 72 -6.41 9.76 0.63
CA GLY A 72 -5.52 10.80 1.17
C GLY A 72 -6.16 11.57 2.29
N THR A 73 -7.44 11.94 2.14
CA THR A 73 -8.20 12.63 3.18
C THR A 73 -8.39 11.73 4.40
N GLU A 74 -8.73 10.46 4.18
CA GLU A 74 -8.87 9.50 5.28
C GLU A 74 -7.57 9.34 6.05
N GLU A 75 -6.43 9.24 5.36
CA GLU A 75 -5.13 9.15 6.02
C GLU A 75 -4.83 10.40 6.85
N ALA A 76 -5.18 11.58 6.34
CA ALA A 76 -4.97 12.81 7.08
C ALA A 76 -5.77 12.84 8.38
N LEU A 77 -7.02 12.37 8.33
CA LEU A 77 -7.87 12.29 9.51
C LEU A 77 -7.35 11.25 10.51
N GLU A 78 -6.92 10.09 10.01
CA GLU A 78 -6.34 9.03 10.83
C GLU A 78 -5.06 9.50 11.52
N ASP A 79 -4.24 10.25 10.79
CA ASP A 79 -3.01 10.82 11.33
C ASP A 79 -3.33 11.83 12.44
N ALA A 80 -4.35 12.67 12.24
CA ALA A 80 -4.77 13.67 13.22
C ALA A 80 -5.21 13.03 14.54
N VAL A 81 -5.86 11.85 14.49
CA VAL A 81 -6.28 11.13 15.69
C VAL A 81 -5.29 10.05 16.11
N ARG A 82 -4.15 9.96 15.44
CA ARG A 82 -3.07 8.99 15.71
C ARG A 82 -3.55 7.54 15.65
N ARG A 83 -4.44 7.24 14.71
CA ARG A 83 -4.97 5.88 14.50
C ARG A 83 -4.89 5.53 13.02
N PRO A 84 -3.67 5.29 12.49
CA PRO A 84 -3.51 4.92 11.09
C PRO A 84 -4.12 3.55 10.81
N MET A 85 -4.65 3.39 9.59
CA MET A 85 -5.12 2.09 9.14
C MET A 85 -3.93 1.14 8.99
N ASP A 86 -4.10 -0.11 9.41
CA ASP A 86 -3.08 -1.13 9.21
C ASP A 86 -2.87 -1.34 7.70
N VAL A 87 -1.61 -1.32 7.25
CA VAL A 87 -1.27 -1.53 5.83
C VAL A 87 -1.75 -2.88 5.32
N HIS A 88 -1.95 -3.87 6.19
CA HIS A 88 -2.51 -5.16 5.81
C HIS A 88 -3.95 -5.04 5.31
N LYS A 89 -4.63 -3.94 5.61
CA LYS A 89 -5.98 -3.67 5.12
C LYS A 89 -5.99 -2.99 3.76
N TRP A 90 -4.84 -2.57 3.25
CA TRP A 90 -4.76 -2.04 1.91
C TRP A 90 -5.12 -3.12 0.88
N ALA A 91 -5.90 -2.73 -0.12
CA ALA A 91 -6.32 -3.67 -1.18
C ALA A 91 -5.13 -4.34 -1.86
N LEU A 92 -4.07 -3.59 -2.14
CA LEU A 92 -2.85 -4.11 -2.73
C LEU A 92 -2.24 -5.23 -1.87
N VAL A 93 -2.11 -4.99 -0.56
CA VAL A 93 -1.51 -5.95 0.36
C VAL A 93 -2.38 -7.19 0.50
N LYS A 94 -3.70 -7.01 0.63
CA LYS A 94 -4.64 -8.14 0.70
C LYS A 94 -4.54 -9.03 -0.53
N THR A 95 -4.49 -8.43 -1.70
CA THR A 95 -4.39 -9.17 -2.96
C THR A 95 -3.09 -9.96 -3.02
N TYR A 96 -1.99 -9.34 -2.67
CA TYR A 96 -0.68 -9.99 -2.70
C TYR A 96 -0.57 -11.12 -1.68
N MET A 97 -0.98 -10.85 -0.44
CA MET A 97 -0.91 -11.85 0.65
C MET A 97 -1.85 -13.03 0.39
N LYS A 98 -3.02 -12.76 -0.17
CA LYS A 98 -3.96 -13.82 -0.56
C LYS A 98 -3.34 -14.73 -1.61
N GLY A 99 -2.68 -14.17 -2.61
CA GLY A 99 -1.98 -14.95 -3.62
C GLY A 99 -0.86 -15.80 -3.02
N ALA A 100 -0.10 -15.24 -2.07
CA ALA A 100 0.98 -15.95 -1.40
C ALA A 100 0.47 -17.09 -0.51
N ASN A 101 -0.72 -16.94 0.06
CA ASN A 101 -1.30 -17.95 0.98
C ASN A 101 -2.02 -19.08 0.24
N LEU A 102 -2.18 -18.98 -1.06
CA LEU A 102 -2.84 -20.02 -1.86
C LEU A 102 -1.93 -21.20 -2.21
N LYS A 103 -0.76 -21.23 -1.65
CA LYS A 103 0.18 -22.34 -1.88
C LYS A 103 -0.15 -23.54 -1.01
#